data_a662e6130d219e19f19bc5852822074a
#
_entry.id   a662e6130d219e19f19bc5852822074a
#
_cell.length_a   1.000
_cell.length_b   1.000
_cell.length_c   1.000
_cell.angle_alpha   90.00
_cell.angle_beta   90.00
_cell.angle_gamma   90.00
#
_symmetry.space_group_name_H-M   'P 1'
#
loop_
_entity.id
_entity.type
_entity.pdbx_description
1 polymer ?
#
loop_
_entity_poly.entity_id
_entity_poly.type
_entity_poly.pdbx_seq_one_letter_code
_entity_poly.pdbx_strand_id
1 'polypeptide(L)'
;MSHVARRRREMKQALSLVALLASTWPATGSDLPLNPAVTQETIATTICVAGWTKTVRPSARYTARVKIKLIRELEISEEPLVDFELDHRIPLALGGAPSDPRNLELQPWDEAGEKDRIETCLSRAVCAGSITLAEARQRIWVDWRAVGKVCQ
;
A
#
# COMPACT_ATOMS: atom_id res chain seq x y z
N MET A 1 -1.58 83.68 -15.42
CA MET A 1 -2.47 83.02 -16.22
C MET A 1 -2.16 81.52 -16.13
N SER A 2 -3.09 80.78 -15.67
CA SER A 2 -3.27 79.36 -15.52
C SER A 2 -2.15 78.45 -14.93
N HIS A 3 -2.27 78.24 -13.66
CA HIS A 3 -1.57 77.22 -12.91
C HIS A 3 -2.20 75.85 -13.20
N VAL A 4 -1.46 74.99 -13.91
CA VAL A 4 -1.82 73.58 -14.00
C VAL A 4 -1.06 72.83 -12.93
N ALA A 5 -1.77 72.50 -11.88
CA ALA A 5 -1.27 71.72 -10.77
C ALA A 5 -0.97 70.30 -11.23
N ARG A 6 0.30 69.98 -11.24
CA ARG A 6 0.81 68.63 -11.56
C ARG A 6 0.56 67.73 -10.38
N ARG A 7 -0.59 67.04 -10.35
CA ARG A 7 -0.82 65.94 -9.40
C ARG A 7 0.11 64.79 -9.72
N ARG A 8 1.16 64.65 -8.94
CA ARG A 8 1.91 63.38 -8.87
C ARG A 8 0.99 62.35 -8.20
N ARG A 9 0.48 61.44 -8.99
CA ARG A 9 -0.09 60.21 -8.48
C ARG A 9 1.06 59.35 -7.98
N GLU A 10 1.22 59.27 -6.67
CA GLU A 10 2.01 58.23 -6.04
C GLU A 10 1.30 56.91 -6.23
N MET A 11 1.80 56.15 -7.14
CA MET A 11 1.38 54.76 -7.35
C MET A 11 1.97 53.94 -6.21
N LYS A 12 1.18 53.78 -5.14
CA LYS A 12 1.50 52.84 -4.08
C LYS A 12 1.49 51.42 -4.70
N GLN A 13 2.66 50.90 -5.00
CA GLN A 13 2.81 49.49 -5.34
C GLN A 13 2.47 48.68 -4.09
N ALA A 14 1.26 48.15 -4.07
CA ALA A 14 0.91 47.12 -3.13
C ALA A 14 1.65 45.84 -3.55
N LEU A 15 2.75 45.52 -2.86
CA LEU A 15 3.35 44.21 -2.92
C LEU A 15 2.34 43.24 -2.32
N SER A 16 1.57 42.59 -3.18
CA SER A 16 0.80 41.40 -2.76
C SER A 16 1.80 40.28 -2.48
N LEU A 17 2.10 40.08 -1.20
CA LEU A 17 2.69 38.83 -0.75
C LEU A 17 1.66 37.72 -1.01
N VAL A 18 1.82 37.03 -2.13
CA VAL A 18 1.18 35.71 -2.31
C VAL A 18 1.90 34.75 -1.38
N ALA A 19 1.38 34.60 -0.18
CA ALA A 19 1.78 33.50 0.68
C ALA A 19 1.40 32.20 -0.04
N LEU A 20 2.38 31.53 -0.62
CA LEU A 20 2.25 30.12 -1.03
C LEU A 20 1.97 29.35 0.25
N LEU A 21 0.70 29.13 0.56
CA LEU A 21 0.28 28.10 1.48
C LEU A 21 0.69 26.77 0.85
N ALA A 22 1.90 26.32 1.15
CA ALA A 22 2.26 24.94 0.94
C ALA A 22 1.27 24.12 1.76
N SER A 23 0.24 23.62 1.10
CA SER A 23 -0.66 22.63 1.66
C SER A 23 0.19 21.40 1.96
N THR A 24 0.77 21.37 3.15
CA THR A 24 1.26 20.12 3.72
C THR A 24 0.02 19.27 3.94
N TRP A 25 -0.35 18.49 2.94
CA TRP A 25 -1.22 17.37 3.20
C TRP A 25 -0.52 16.58 4.29
N PRO A 26 -1.20 16.34 5.42
CA PRO A 26 -0.67 15.37 6.34
C PRO A 26 -0.47 14.13 5.48
N ALA A 27 0.75 13.61 5.44
CA ALA A 27 0.96 12.23 5.06
C ALA A 27 0.18 11.45 6.11
N THR A 28 -1.10 11.22 5.83
CA THR A 28 -1.83 10.16 6.48
C THR A 28 -1.06 8.94 6.07
N GLY A 29 -0.08 8.57 6.90
CA GLY A 29 0.51 7.26 6.85
C GLY A 29 -0.70 6.35 6.82
N SER A 30 -1.00 5.82 5.64
CA SER A 30 -2.11 4.89 5.47
C SER A 30 -1.91 3.90 6.60
N ASP A 31 -2.93 3.71 7.44
CA ASP A 31 -2.91 2.74 8.55
C ASP A 31 -2.95 1.32 7.95
N LEU A 32 -1.95 1.06 7.12
CA LEU A 32 -1.76 -0.21 6.45
C LEU A 32 -1.45 -1.28 7.50
N PRO A 33 -2.05 -2.45 7.39
CA PRO A 33 -1.79 -3.56 8.30
C PRO A 33 -0.40 -4.16 8.00
N LEU A 34 0.63 -3.60 8.62
CA LEU A 34 2.03 -3.95 8.37
C LEU A 34 2.65 -4.72 9.55
N ASN A 35 3.63 -5.54 9.24
CA ASN A 35 4.53 -6.14 10.22
C ASN A 35 5.59 -5.08 10.61
N PRO A 36 5.65 -4.65 11.87
CA PRO A 36 6.57 -3.60 12.30
C PRO A 36 8.05 -3.99 12.21
N ALA A 37 8.36 -5.28 12.13
CA ALA A 37 9.73 -5.77 11.94
C ALA A 37 10.26 -5.51 10.52
N VAL A 38 9.39 -5.18 9.56
CA VAL A 38 9.76 -4.96 8.16
C VAL A 38 9.69 -3.49 7.83
N THR A 39 10.84 -2.85 7.76
CA THR A 39 11.03 -1.46 7.33
C THR A 39 11.96 -1.43 6.12
N GLN A 40 12.12 -0.28 5.48
CA GLN A 40 13.07 -0.14 4.36
C GLN A 40 14.50 -0.49 4.79
N GLU A 41 14.87 -0.20 6.04
CA GLU A 41 16.20 -0.46 6.62
C GLU A 41 16.40 -1.95 6.93
N THR A 42 15.32 -2.69 7.21
CA THR A 42 15.41 -4.11 7.61
C THR A 42 15.15 -5.09 6.48
N ILE A 43 14.83 -4.64 5.26
CA ILE A 43 14.50 -5.56 4.15
C ILE A 43 15.59 -6.59 3.90
N ALA A 44 16.87 -6.20 4.00
CA ALA A 44 18.01 -7.08 3.76
C ALA A 44 18.13 -8.25 4.76
N THR A 45 17.57 -8.09 5.96
CA THR A 45 17.58 -9.11 7.02
C THR A 45 16.21 -9.75 7.25
N THR A 46 15.21 -9.33 6.49
CA THR A 46 13.84 -9.83 6.55
C THR A 46 13.38 -10.33 5.19
N ILE A 47 12.51 -9.61 4.51
CA ILE A 47 11.81 -10.07 3.29
C ILE A 47 12.75 -10.44 2.13
N CYS A 48 13.96 -9.92 2.09
CA CYS A 48 14.94 -10.27 1.05
C CYS A 48 15.79 -11.51 1.41
N VAL A 49 15.56 -12.10 2.59
CA VAL A 49 16.18 -13.36 2.97
C VAL A 49 15.30 -14.53 2.54
N ALA A 50 15.89 -15.47 1.81
CA ALA A 50 15.16 -16.65 1.34
C ALA A 50 14.53 -17.42 2.52
N GLY A 51 13.23 -17.68 2.42
CA GLY A 51 12.50 -18.42 3.45
C GLY A 51 12.02 -17.60 4.65
N TRP A 52 12.36 -16.32 4.75
CA TRP A 52 11.93 -15.47 5.88
C TRP A 52 10.41 -15.47 6.06
N THR A 53 9.62 -15.39 4.98
CA THR A 53 8.16 -15.39 5.04
C THR A 53 7.58 -16.63 5.72
N LYS A 54 8.28 -17.77 5.67
CA LYS A 54 7.86 -19.00 6.36
C LYS A 54 7.94 -18.85 7.89
N THR A 55 8.87 -18.03 8.40
CA THR A 55 9.07 -17.82 9.84
C THR A 55 7.98 -16.97 10.47
N VAL A 56 7.29 -16.15 9.69
CA VAL A 56 6.24 -15.23 10.15
C VAL A 56 4.83 -15.67 9.74
N ARG A 57 4.72 -16.68 8.88
CA ARG A 57 3.42 -17.18 8.39
C ARG A 57 2.60 -17.77 9.53
N PRO A 58 1.31 -17.39 9.67
CA PRO A 58 0.43 -17.96 10.66
C PRO A 58 0.24 -19.47 10.49
N SER A 59 -0.08 -20.16 11.56
CA SER A 59 -0.36 -21.59 11.48
C SER A 59 -1.60 -21.89 10.64
N ALA A 60 -1.62 -23.07 9.99
CA ALA A 60 -2.77 -23.53 9.21
C ALA A 60 -4.07 -23.57 10.05
N ARG A 61 -3.97 -23.88 11.35
CA ARG A 61 -5.13 -23.85 12.27
C ARG A 61 -5.70 -22.44 12.45
N TYR A 62 -4.83 -21.42 12.48
CA TYR A 62 -5.26 -20.04 12.58
C TYR A 62 -5.96 -19.61 11.28
N THR A 63 -5.31 -19.81 10.14
CA THR A 63 -5.83 -19.41 8.82
C THR A 63 -7.14 -20.08 8.49
N ALA A 64 -7.30 -21.37 8.82
CA ALA A 64 -8.57 -22.09 8.64
C ALA A 64 -9.73 -21.45 9.43
N ARG A 65 -9.50 -21.06 10.69
CA ARG A 65 -10.53 -20.37 11.49
C ARG A 65 -10.91 -19.01 10.92
N VAL A 66 -9.92 -18.24 10.48
CA VAL A 66 -10.17 -16.92 9.86
C VAL A 66 -10.94 -17.08 8.55
N LYS A 67 -10.57 -18.04 7.71
CA LYS A 67 -11.27 -18.35 6.47
C LYS A 67 -12.75 -18.67 6.70
N ILE A 68 -13.04 -19.59 7.65
CA ILE A 68 -14.42 -19.94 8.01
C ILE A 68 -15.20 -18.71 8.52
N LYS A 69 -14.55 -17.86 9.34
CA LYS A 69 -15.17 -16.64 9.84
C LYS A 69 -15.55 -15.71 8.70
N LEU A 70 -14.62 -15.41 7.79
CA LEU A 70 -14.85 -14.51 6.65
C LEU A 70 -15.96 -15.03 5.73
N ILE A 71 -16.01 -16.32 5.45
CA ILE A 71 -17.08 -16.93 4.64
C ILE A 71 -18.46 -16.72 5.26
N ARG A 72 -18.55 -16.84 6.58
CA ARG A 72 -19.81 -16.60 7.30
C ARG A 72 -20.20 -15.10 7.28
N GLU A 73 -19.23 -14.22 7.48
CA GLU A 73 -19.45 -12.77 7.51
C GLU A 73 -19.83 -12.20 6.13
N LEU A 74 -19.33 -12.80 5.06
CA LEU A 74 -19.63 -12.41 3.68
C LEU A 74 -20.82 -13.15 3.09
N GLU A 75 -21.49 -14.01 3.89
CA GLU A 75 -22.67 -14.79 3.45
C GLU A 75 -22.42 -15.66 2.21
N ILE A 76 -21.17 -16.07 1.97
CA ILE A 76 -20.77 -16.91 0.84
C ILE A 76 -21.06 -18.38 1.14
N SER A 77 -22.22 -18.68 1.71
CA SER A 77 -22.55 -20.03 2.22
C SER A 77 -22.85 -21.05 1.14
N GLU A 78 -23.16 -20.60 -0.07
CA GLU A 78 -23.48 -21.47 -1.20
C GLU A 78 -22.25 -21.86 -2.02
N GLU A 79 -21.12 -21.16 -1.84
CA GLU A 79 -19.90 -21.46 -2.56
C GLU A 79 -18.98 -22.41 -1.79
N PRO A 80 -18.33 -23.38 -2.48
CA PRO A 80 -17.43 -24.30 -1.81
C PRO A 80 -16.24 -23.57 -1.19
N LEU A 81 -15.94 -23.89 0.07
CA LEU A 81 -14.75 -23.38 0.78
C LEU A 81 -13.44 -23.59 0.02
N VAL A 82 -13.41 -24.59 -0.84
CA VAL A 82 -12.24 -24.95 -1.65
C VAL A 82 -11.98 -23.99 -2.80
N ASP A 83 -12.94 -23.18 -3.18
CA ASP A 83 -12.80 -22.24 -4.31
C ASP A 83 -12.05 -20.96 -3.93
N PHE A 84 -11.80 -20.78 -2.63
CA PHE A 84 -11.06 -19.62 -2.12
C PHE A 84 -9.83 -20.06 -1.36
N GLU A 85 -8.81 -19.23 -1.37
CA GLU A 85 -7.76 -19.24 -0.35
C GLU A 85 -7.95 -18.09 0.63
N LEU A 86 -7.33 -18.18 1.80
CA LEU A 86 -7.14 -17.04 2.69
C LEU A 86 -5.81 -16.39 2.34
N ASP A 87 -5.86 -15.21 1.80
CA ASP A 87 -4.69 -14.50 1.34
C ASP A 87 -4.43 -13.20 2.12
N HIS A 88 -3.22 -12.65 1.95
CA HIS A 88 -2.81 -11.38 2.52
C HIS A 88 -2.94 -10.26 1.48
N ARG A 89 -3.72 -9.22 1.75
CA ARG A 89 -3.85 -8.03 0.88
C ARG A 89 -2.49 -7.38 0.60
N ILE A 90 -1.68 -7.19 1.64
CA ILE A 90 -0.26 -6.89 1.52
C ILE A 90 0.48 -8.18 1.83
N PRO A 91 1.21 -8.76 0.88
CA PRO A 91 1.85 -10.06 1.07
C PRO A 91 2.91 -10.03 2.15
N LEU A 92 3.16 -11.18 2.75
CA LEU A 92 4.26 -11.33 3.72
C LEU A 92 5.61 -10.95 3.10
N ALA A 93 5.78 -11.19 1.81
CA ALA A 93 6.98 -10.82 1.06
C ALA A 93 7.18 -9.30 0.88
N LEU A 94 6.17 -8.50 1.20
CA LEU A 94 6.24 -7.03 1.31
C LEU A 94 6.04 -6.54 2.74
N GLY A 95 6.09 -7.45 3.71
CA GLY A 95 5.96 -7.13 5.13
C GLY A 95 4.55 -6.76 5.55
N GLY A 96 3.52 -7.35 4.94
CA GLY A 96 2.16 -7.28 5.45
C GLY A 96 2.05 -7.97 6.81
N ALA A 97 1.11 -7.50 7.64
CA ALA A 97 0.88 -8.07 8.97
C ALA A 97 0.35 -9.52 8.84
N PRO A 98 1.00 -10.51 9.47
CA PRO A 98 0.66 -11.91 9.26
C PRO A 98 -0.74 -12.31 9.75
N SER A 99 -1.21 -11.66 10.81
CA SER A 99 -2.45 -12.06 11.50
C SER A 99 -3.40 -10.89 11.75
N ASP A 100 -3.16 -9.71 11.17
CA ASP A 100 -4.10 -8.60 11.26
C ASP A 100 -5.31 -8.90 10.34
N PRO A 101 -6.54 -8.95 10.87
CA PRO A 101 -7.74 -9.21 10.06
C PRO A 101 -7.91 -8.24 8.88
N ARG A 102 -7.42 -7.00 9.00
CA ARG A 102 -7.46 -6.00 7.91
C ARG A 102 -6.60 -6.38 6.71
N ASN A 103 -5.60 -7.26 6.95
CA ASN A 103 -4.69 -7.75 5.92
C ASN A 103 -5.10 -9.11 5.35
N LEU A 104 -6.20 -9.69 5.80
CA LEU A 104 -6.62 -11.04 5.40
C LEU A 104 -7.92 -10.94 4.59
N GLU A 105 -7.95 -11.60 3.44
CA GLU A 105 -9.10 -11.62 2.55
C GLU A 105 -9.32 -13.03 1.97
N LEU A 106 -10.54 -13.27 1.49
CA LEU A 106 -10.82 -14.44 0.67
C LEU A 106 -10.45 -14.11 -0.78
N GLN A 107 -9.56 -14.88 -1.34
CA GLN A 107 -9.11 -14.74 -2.72
C GLN A 107 -9.60 -15.95 -3.53
N PRO A 108 -10.36 -15.77 -4.63
CA PRO A 108 -10.68 -16.85 -5.56
C PRO A 108 -9.40 -17.46 -6.14
N TRP A 109 -9.35 -18.80 -6.26
CA TRP A 109 -8.16 -19.49 -6.77
C TRP A 109 -7.78 -19.14 -8.20
N ASP A 110 -8.74 -18.78 -9.03
CA ASP A 110 -8.50 -18.34 -10.40
C ASP A 110 -7.72 -17.01 -10.48
N GLU A 111 -7.85 -16.16 -9.46
CA GLU A 111 -7.11 -14.90 -9.36
C GLU A 111 -5.78 -15.05 -8.60
N ALA A 112 -5.71 -15.98 -7.65
CA ALA A 112 -4.57 -16.13 -6.73
C ALA A 112 -3.23 -16.29 -7.47
N GLY A 113 -3.19 -17.12 -8.50
CA GLY A 113 -1.97 -17.35 -9.28
C GLY A 113 -1.49 -16.11 -10.07
N GLU A 114 -2.38 -15.17 -10.42
CA GLU A 114 -1.98 -13.91 -11.02
C GLU A 114 -1.42 -12.96 -9.97
N LYS A 115 -2.09 -12.84 -8.83
CA LYS A 115 -1.62 -12.03 -7.71
C LYS A 115 -0.25 -12.49 -7.21
N ASP A 116 0.00 -13.80 -7.08
CA ASP A 116 1.30 -14.36 -6.69
C ASP A 116 2.45 -13.92 -7.61
N ARG A 117 2.19 -13.83 -8.93
CA ARG A 117 3.18 -13.29 -9.88
C ARG A 117 3.50 -11.83 -9.61
N ILE A 118 2.47 -11.03 -9.32
CA ILE A 118 2.63 -9.60 -8.97
C ILE A 118 3.43 -9.46 -7.67
N GLU A 119 3.10 -10.23 -6.65
CA GLU A 119 3.82 -10.25 -5.38
C GLU A 119 5.30 -10.57 -5.54
N THR A 120 5.59 -11.60 -6.32
CA THR A 120 6.96 -12.01 -6.65
C THR A 120 7.72 -10.91 -7.38
N CYS A 121 7.08 -10.26 -8.36
CA CYS A 121 7.66 -9.13 -9.09
C CYS A 121 7.99 -7.96 -8.17
N LEU A 122 7.02 -7.50 -7.38
CA LEU A 122 7.21 -6.38 -6.46
C LEU A 122 8.28 -6.67 -5.41
N SER A 123 8.26 -7.87 -4.82
CA SER A 123 9.27 -8.29 -3.84
C SER A 123 10.69 -8.26 -4.43
N ARG A 124 10.86 -8.78 -5.65
CA ARG A 124 12.15 -8.72 -6.35
C ARG A 124 12.58 -7.28 -6.63
N ALA A 125 11.66 -6.42 -7.08
CA ALA A 125 11.94 -5.02 -7.37
C ALA A 125 12.37 -4.24 -6.11
N VAL A 126 11.72 -4.51 -4.97
CA VAL A 126 12.10 -3.93 -3.67
C VAL A 126 13.49 -4.41 -3.25
N CYS A 127 13.76 -5.72 -3.31
CA CYS A 127 15.05 -6.28 -2.92
C CYS A 127 16.19 -5.89 -3.86
N ALA A 128 15.89 -5.58 -5.12
CA ALA A 128 16.85 -5.02 -6.08
C ALA A 128 17.05 -3.50 -5.93
N GLY A 129 16.27 -2.83 -5.06
CA GLY A 129 16.30 -1.38 -4.90
C GLY A 129 15.69 -0.59 -6.05
N SER A 130 14.92 -1.25 -6.95
CA SER A 130 14.28 -0.59 -8.10
C SER A 130 13.07 0.25 -7.72
N ILE A 131 12.39 -0.14 -6.63
CA ILE A 131 11.29 0.60 -6.02
C ILE A 131 11.42 0.55 -4.49
N THR A 132 10.82 1.50 -3.80
CA THR A 132 10.78 1.48 -2.34
C THR A 132 9.76 0.47 -1.81
N LEU A 133 9.98 0.00 -0.59
CA LEU A 133 9.01 -0.85 0.11
C LEU A 133 7.65 -0.16 0.27
N ALA A 134 7.66 1.14 0.60
CA ALA A 134 6.44 1.93 0.75
C ALA A 134 5.64 2.00 -0.56
N GLU A 135 6.32 2.21 -1.67
CA GLU A 135 5.70 2.26 -3.00
C GLU A 135 5.10 0.90 -3.39
N ALA A 136 5.83 -0.19 -3.18
CA ALA A 136 5.34 -1.53 -3.46
C ALA A 136 4.07 -1.86 -2.66
N ARG A 137 4.07 -1.54 -1.36
CA ARG A 137 2.92 -1.70 -0.45
C ARG A 137 1.71 -0.89 -0.90
N GLN A 138 1.93 0.37 -1.25
CA GLN A 138 0.85 1.24 -1.71
C GLN A 138 0.22 0.74 -3.01
N ARG A 139 1.05 0.32 -3.96
CA ARG A 139 0.56 -0.19 -5.26
C ARG A 139 -0.31 -1.43 -5.08
N ILE A 140 0.16 -2.43 -4.33
CA ILE A 140 -0.58 -3.69 -4.16
C ILE A 140 -1.84 -3.50 -3.31
N TRP A 141 -1.80 -2.60 -2.33
CA TRP A 141 -2.95 -2.29 -1.47
C TRP A 141 -4.08 -1.60 -2.21
N VAL A 142 -3.75 -0.66 -3.10
CA VAL A 142 -4.74 0.11 -3.86
C VAL A 142 -5.41 -0.75 -4.92
N ASP A 143 -4.62 -1.38 -5.77
CA ASP A 143 -5.11 -2.28 -6.81
C ASP A 143 -3.96 -3.14 -7.37
N TRP A 144 -3.84 -4.37 -6.91
CA TRP A 144 -2.81 -5.29 -7.38
C TRP A 144 -2.93 -5.60 -8.88
N ARG A 145 -4.14 -5.57 -9.45
CA ARG A 145 -4.38 -5.83 -10.88
C ARG A 145 -3.78 -4.73 -11.77
N ALA A 146 -3.81 -3.49 -11.29
CA ALA A 146 -3.20 -2.37 -11.99
C ALA A 146 -1.66 -2.47 -12.03
N VAL A 147 -1.05 -3.14 -11.05
CA VAL A 147 0.41 -3.33 -10.96
C VAL A 147 0.92 -4.24 -12.08
N GLY A 148 0.12 -5.19 -12.56
CA GLY A 148 0.52 -6.14 -13.59
C GLY A 148 1.14 -5.52 -14.84
N LYS A 149 0.78 -4.28 -15.16
CA LYS A 149 1.37 -3.52 -16.28
C LYS A 149 2.83 -3.10 -16.03
N VAL A 150 3.27 -3.07 -14.78
CA VAL A 150 4.64 -2.68 -14.37
C VAL A 150 5.54 -3.91 -14.26
N CYS A 151 4.92 -5.07 -14.10
CA CYS A 151 5.58 -6.36 -13.88
C CYS A 151 5.67 -7.24 -15.14
N GLN A 152 5.33 -6.67 -16.29
CA GLN A 152 5.42 -7.36 -17.60
C GLN A 152 6.73 -7.09 -18.30
#